data_cfcbade67fdcefcc8c35a33d94d573e4
#
_entry.id   cfcbade67fdcefcc8c35a33d94d573e4
#
_cell.length_a   1.000
_cell.length_b   1.000
_cell.length_c   1.000
_cell.angle_alpha   90.00
_cell.angle_beta   90.00
_cell.angle_gamma   90.00
#
_symmetry.space_group_name_H-M   'P 1'
#
loop_
_entity.id
_entity.type
_entity.pdbx_description
1 polymer ?
#
loop_
_entity_poly.entity_id
_entity_poly.type
_entity_poly.pdbx_seq_one_letter_code
_entity_poly.pdbx_strand_id
1 'polypeptide(L)'
;MPAALRRTRPALPRFAVAWFPRFEGLAEVESFRRRHDPMAPLVPAHLTLVFPFATALTRLQVETHVKRVASRWPRVPVSFRTVRLYANEFVFLMASRGAPSVSALHDKLYTRSLLPYLRRDLPYEPHMTIARNPDFPALEAAYEEARGEFGREFSDVVREVTLLSVKRDGRIERLGEIALSSA
;
A
#
# COMPACT_ATOMS: atom_id res chain seq x y z
N MET A 1 49.59 -10.96 8.88
CA MET A 1 48.71 -10.23 7.93
C MET A 1 47.34 -10.14 8.54
N PRO A 2 46.89 -8.96 9.04
CA PRO A 2 45.54 -8.84 9.60
C PRO A 2 44.52 -8.85 8.47
N ALA A 3 43.51 -9.73 8.60
CA ALA A 3 42.38 -9.81 7.69
C ALA A 3 41.61 -8.48 7.71
N ALA A 4 41.51 -7.82 6.57
CA ALA A 4 40.73 -6.61 6.40
C ALA A 4 39.26 -6.90 6.71
N LEU A 5 38.73 -6.34 7.79
CA LEU A 5 37.31 -6.31 8.11
C LEU A 5 36.59 -5.71 6.91
N ARG A 6 35.87 -6.53 6.15
CA ARG A 6 34.90 -6.06 5.16
C ARG A 6 33.81 -5.28 5.90
N ARG A 7 33.91 -3.95 5.89
CA ARG A 7 32.83 -3.07 6.36
C ARG A 7 31.62 -3.33 5.45
N THR A 8 30.66 -4.09 5.94
CA THR A 8 29.37 -4.24 5.27
C THR A 8 28.73 -2.86 5.16
N ARG A 9 28.49 -2.39 3.93
CA ARG A 9 27.77 -1.13 3.71
C ARG A 9 26.41 -1.24 4.41
N PRO A 10 26.00 -0.23 5.18
CA PRO A 10 24.69 -0.24 5.81
C PRO A 10 23.61 -0.39 4.74
N ALA A 11 22.60 -1.21 5.02
CA ALA A 11 21.49 -1.39 4.09
C ALA A 11 20.78 -0.06 3.88
N LEU A 12 20.42 0.24 2.63
CA LEU A 12 19.67 1.44 2.29
C LEU A 12 18.32 1.46 3.01
N PRO A 13 17.86 2.64 3.47
CA PRO A 13 16.52 2.79 4.01
C PRO A 13 15.48 2.41 2.95
N ARG A 14 14.35 1.87 3.41
CA ARG A 14 13.20 1.54 2.54
C ARG A 14 12.01 2.38 2.94
N PHE A 15 11.40 3.01 1.95
CA PHE A 15 10.20 3.82 2.12
C PHE A 15 9.05 3.28 1.28
N ALA A 16 7.82 3.62 1.68
CA ALA A 16 6.60 3.41 0.92
C ALA A 16 5.63 4.57 1.18
N VAL A 17 4.63 4.73 0.33
CA VAL A 17 3.51 5.64 0.59
C VAL A 17 2.23 4.85 0.48
N ALA A 18 1.39 4.95 1.50
CA ALA A 18 0.10 4.26 1.55
C ALA A 18 -0.98 5.18 2.11
N TRP A 19 -2.22 4.81 1.86
CA TRP A 19 -3.38 5.35 2.54
C TRP A 19 -4.02 4.27 3.42
N PHE A 20 -4.41 4.64 4.64
CA PHE A 20 -5.07 3.77 5.61
C PHE A 20 -6.54 4.17 5.70
N PRO A 21 -7.47 3.31 5.26
CA PRO A 21 -8.90 3.62 5.25
C PRO A 21 -9.48 3.68 6.67
N ARG A 22 -10.64 4.36 6.77
CA ARG A 22 -11.41 4.51 8.03
C ARG A 22 -12.91 4.31 7.81
N PHE A 23 -13.30 3.53 6.79
CA PHE A 23 -14.73 3.29 6.49
C PHE A 23 -15.40 2.39 7.55
N GLU A 24 -16.72 2.48 7.60
CA GLU A 24 -17.55 1.55 8.37
C GLU A 24 -17.39 0.12 7.81
N GLY A 25 -17.12 -0.86 8.70
CA GLY A 25 -16.83 -2.25 8.32
C GLY A 25 -15.34 -2.55 8.13
N LEU A 26 -14.43 -1.59 8.35
CA LEU A 26 -12.99 -1.86 8.31
C LEU A 26 -12.57 -2.97 9.31
N ALA A 27 -13.24 -3.06 10.46
CA ALA A 27 -12.99 -4.09 11.47
C ALA A 27 -13.26 -5.51 10.93
N GLU A 28 -14.24 -5.67 10.04
CA GLU A 28 -14.54 -6.94 9.36
C GLU A 28 -13.38 -7.32 8.41
N VAL A 29 -12.92 -6.36 7.61
CA VAL A 29 -11.76 -6.54 6.72
C VAL A 29 -10.52 -6.92 7.51
N GLU A 30 -10.24 -6.25 8.62
CA GLU A 30 -9.10 -6.58 9.48
C GLU A 30 -9.26 -7.95 10.17
N SER A 31 -10.48 -8.34 10.54
CA SER A 31 -10.75 -9.67 11.08
C SER A 31 -10.50 -10.77 10.04
N PHE A 32 -10.96 -10.55 8.81
CA PHE A 32 -10.70 -11.45 7.69
C PHE A 32 -9.19 -11.55 7.42
N ARG A 33 -8.48 -10.44 7.35
CA ARG A 33 -7.04 -10.40 7.14
C ARG A 33 -6.27 -11.18 8.21
N ARG A 34 -6.66 -11.08 9.48
CA ARG A 34 -6.01 -11.86 10.55
C ARG A 34 -6.10 -13.37 10.34
N ARG A 35 -7.12 -13.86 9.64
CA ARG A 35 -7.27 -15.30 9.33
C ARG A 35 -6.48 -15.71 8.09
N HIS A 36 -6.35 -14.80 7.10
CA HIS A 36 -5.94 -15.16 5.74
C HIS A 36 -4.72 -14.40 5.21
N ASP A 37 -4.19 -13.39 5.94
CA ASP A 37 -3.02 -12.61 5.52
C ASP A 37 -1.95 -12.64 6.63
N PRO A 38 -0.81 -13.34 6.43
CA PRO A 38 0.27 -13.40 7.41
C PRO A 38 0.89 -12.03 7.68
N MET A 39 0.64 -11.02 6.82
CA MET A 39 1.12 -9.66 7.03
C MET A 39 0.17 -8.81 7.91
N ALA A 40 -1.03 -9.28 8.22
CA ALA A 40 -2.01 -8.51 9.02
C ALA A 40 -1.47 -8.03 10.39
N PRO A 41 -0.65 -8.82 11.14
CA PRO A 41 -0.05 -8.34 12.39
C PRO A 41 1.03 -7.27 12.21
N LEU A 42 1.60 -7.15 11.02
CA LEU A 42 2.75 -6.27 10.72
C LEU A 42 2.31 -4.94 10.09
N VAL A 43 1.20 -4.95 9.36
CA VAL A 43 0.67 -3.77 8.67
C VAL A 43 -0.87 -3.83 8.59
N PRO A 44 -1.58 -2.78 9.04
CA PRO A 44 -3.03 -2.68 8.89
C PRO A 44 -3.48 -2.68 7.42
N ALA A 45 -4.77 -2.91 7.19
CA ALA A 45 -5.38 -2.76 5.87
C ALA A 45 -5.06 -1.39 5.28
N HIS A 46 -4.57 -1.37 4.05
CA HIS A 46 -4.12 -0.14 3.38
C HIS A 46 -4.22 -0.26 1.87
N LEU A 47 -4.23 0.88 1.21
CA LEU A 47 -4.04 1.00 -0.22
C LEU A 47 -2.63 1.55 -0.47
N THR A 48 -1.80 0.80 -1.18
CA THR A 48 -0.43 1.22 -1.52
C THR A 48 -0.47 2.23 -2.66
N LEU A 49 0.18 3.38 -2.47
CA LEU A 49 0.34 4.41 -3.51
C LEU A 49 1.76 4.43 -4.10
N VAL A 50 2.77 4.16 -3.29
CA VAL A 50 4.16 3.94 -3.74
C VAL A 50 4.64 2.65 -3.09
N PHE A 51 4.98 1.67 -3.91
CA PHE A 51 5.50 0.38 -3.45
C PHE A 51 6.78 0.55 -2.64
N PRO A 52 7.09 -0.35 -1.70
CA PRO A 52 8.33 -0.31 -0.94
C PRO A 52 9.56 -0.27 -1.83
N PHE A 53 10.40 0.75 -1.67
CA PHE A 53 11.63 0.94 -2.44
C PHE A 53 12.83 1.27 -1.54
N ALA A 54 13.99 0.70 -1.85
CA ALA A 54 15.25 1.02 -1.19
C ALA A 54 15.94 2.17 -1.91
N THR A 55 16.43 3.18 -1.17
CA THR A 55 16.96 4.40 -1.78
C THR A 55 18.08 5.03 -0.96
N ALA A 56 18.97 5.77 -1.63
CA ALA A 56 19.93 6.67 -1.01
C ALA A 56 19.33 8.05 -0.64
N LEU A 57 18.10 8.34 -1.08
CA LEU A 57 17.40 9.57 -0.68
C LEU A 57 17.21 9.59 0.84
N THR A 58 17.37 10.76 1.43
CA THR A 58 17.06 10.97 2.84
C THR A 58 15.53 10.98 3.06
N ARG A 59 15.10 10.70 4.29
CA ARG A 59 13.69 10.85 4.69
C ARG A 59 13.13 12.21 4.27
N LEU A 60 13.85 13.29 4.55
CA LEU A 60 13.41 14.65 4.23
C LEU A 60 13.19 14.87 2.73
N GLN A 61 14.07 14.33 1.89
CA GLN A 61 13.92 14.42 0.43
C GLN A 61 12.67 13.69 -0.07
N VAL A 62 12.41 12.47 0.43
CA VAL A 62 11.19 11.71 0.09
C VAL A 62 9.95 12.44 0.60
N GLU A 63 9.95 12.87 1.84
CA GLU A 63 8.83 13.59 2.47
C GLU A 63 8.50 14.90 1.74
N THR A 64 9.52 15.70 1.40
CA THR A 64 9.36 16.94 0.63
C THR A 64 8.73 16.68 -0.74
N HIS A 65 9.15 15.59 -1.41
CA HIS A 65 8.55 15.20 -2.69
C HIS A 65 7.08 14.83 -2.53
N VAL A 66 6.75 13.96 -1.56
CA VAL A 66 5.36 13.53 -1.30
C VAL A 66 4.48 14.71 -0.91
N LYS A 67 4.94 15.61 -0.02
CA LYS A 67 4.24 16.84 0.35
C LYS A 67 3.92 17.73 -0.85
N ARG A 68 4.88 17.92 -1.74
CA ARG A 68 4.68 18.74 -2.95
C ARG A 68 3.60 18.18 -3.89
N VAL A 69 3.49 16.85 -3.99
CA VAL A 69 2.44 16.21 -4.79
C VAL A 69 1.10 16.28 -4.06
N ALA A 70 1.07 15.84 -2.80
CA ALA A 70 -0.14 15.75 -2.00
C ALA A 70 -0.85 17.10 -1.81
N SER A 71 -0.11 18.18 -1.54
CA SER A 71 -0.67 19.52 -1.33
C SER A 71 -1.38 20.12 -2.54
N ARG A 72 -1.20 19.52 -3.72
CA ARG A 72 -1.82 19.93 -4.99
C ARG A 72 -2.83 18.92 -5.52
N TRP A 73 -3.05 17.84 -4.78
CA TRP A 73 -3.96 16.78 -5.19
C TRP A 73 -5.26 16.87 -4.39
N PRO A 74 -6.42 16.90 -5.04
CA PRO A 74 -7.69 16.98 -4.31
C PRO A 74 -7.94 15.69 -3.53
N ARG A 75 -8.76 15.77 -2.49
CA ARG A 75 -9.27 14.61 -1.78
C ARG A 75 -10.03 13.70 -2.75
N VAL A 76 -9.87 12.39 -2.62
CA VAL A 76 -10.43 11.42 -3.56
C VAL A 76 -11.48 10.56 -2.86
N PRO A 77 -12.77 10.72 -3.18
CA PRO A 77 -13.78 9.73 -2.80
C PRO A 77 -13.44 8.39 -3.45
N VAL A 78 -13.39 7.33 -2.66
CA VAL A 78 -13.06 5.98 -3.10
C VAL A 78 -14.04 4.99 -2.52
N SER A 79 -14.40 3.96 -3.29
CA SER A 79 -15.14 2.82 -2.77
C SER A 79 -14.49 1.50 -3.19
N PHE A 80 -14.78 0.44 -2.43
CA PHE A 80 -14.30 -0.91 -2.64
C PHE A 80 -15.49 -1.85 -2.69
N ARG A 81 -15.52 -2.75 -3.65
CA ARG A 81 -16.67 -3.64 -3.82
C ARG A 81 -16.32 -5.03 -4.35
N THR A 82 -15.33 -5.13 -5.22
CA THR A 82 -15.06 -6.37 -5.94
C THR A 82 -13.89 -7.10 -5.32
N VAL A 83 -14.10 -8.36 -4.97
CA VAL A 83 -13.02 -9.27 -4.57
C VAL A 83 -12.41 -9.91 -5.80
N ARG A 84 -11.09 -9.97 -5.88
CA ARG A 84 -10.37 -10.54 -7.00
C ARG A 84 -9.19 -11.40 -6.54
N LEU A 85 -9.07 -12.59 -7.13
CA LEU A 85 -7.88 -13.42 -7.05
C LEU A 85 -6.78 -12.85 -7.95
N TYR A 86 -5.55 -12.76 -7.47
CA TYR A 86 -4.44 -12.19 -8.21
C TYR A 86 -3.16 -13.02 -8.07
N ALA A 87 -2.54 -13.33 -9.22
CA ALA A 87 -1.26 -14.03 -9.35
C ALA A 87 -1.18 -15.37 -8.58
N ASN A 88 -2.33 -16.01 -8.29
CA ASN A 88 -2.42 -17.24 -7.50
C ASN A 88 -1.74 -17.16 -6.12
N GLU A 89 -1.60 -15.98 -5.57
CA GLU A 89 -0.95 -15.71 -4.29
C GLU A 89 -1.74 -14.74 -3.41
N PHE A 90 -2.60 -13.91 -4.01
CA PHE A 90 -3.29 -12.84 -3.29
C PHE A 90 -4.79 -12.83 -3.53
N VAL A 91 -5.54 -12.38 -2.53
CA VAL A 91 -6.93 -11.92 -2.69
C VAL A 91 -6.97 -10.42 -2.42
N PHE A 92 -7.50 -9.67 -3.38
CA PHE A 92 -7.63 -8.22 -3.33
C PHE A 92 -9.08 -7.79 -3.18
N LEU A 93 -9.31 -6.78 -2.35
CA LEU A 93 -10.53 -5.98 -2.36
C LEU A 93 -10.24 -4.74 -3.21
N MET A 94 -10.86 -4.69 -4.40
CA MET A 94 -10.55 -3.73 -5.44
C MET A 94 -11.25 -2.40 -5.21
N ALA A 95 -10.54 -1.30 -5.43
CA ALA A 95 -11.18 -0.01 -5.57
C ALA A 95 -12.03 0.02 -6.85
N SER A 96 -13.23 0.61 -6.74
CA SER A 96 -14.17 0.80 -7.84
C SER A 96 -14.33 2.29 -8.16
N ARG A 97 -15.22 2.99 -7.45
CA ARG A 97 -15.33 4.44 -7.56
C ARG A 97 -14.04 5.09 -7.11
N GLY A 98 -13.55 6.10 -7.82
CA GLY A 98 -12.32 6.82 -7.51
C GLY A 98 -11.03 6.11 -7.93
N ALA A 99 -11.08 4.84 -8.38
CA ALA A 99 -9.90 4.11 -8.81
C ALA A 99 -9.05 4.86 -9.86
N PRO A 100 -9.60 5.51 -10.90
CA PRO A 100 -8.81 6.30 -11.84
C PRO A 100 -8.08 7.48 -11.18
N SER A 101 -8.71 8.16 -10.21
CA SER A 101 -8.09 9.28 -9.50
C SER A 101 -6.98 8.82 -8.56
N VAL A 102 -7.15 7.65 -7.92
CA VAL A 102 -6.10 7.02 -7.11
C VAL A 102 -4.93 6.59 -7.98
N SER A 103 -5.18 6.00 -9.16
CA SER A 103 -4.12 5.63 -10.12
C SER A 103 -3.37 6.86 -10.61
N ALA A 104 -4.06 7.95 -10.92
CA ALA A 104 -3.43 9.19 -11.31
C ALA A 104 -2.59 9.83 -10.18
N LEU A 105 -3.00 9.69 -8.90
CA LEU A 105 -2.19 10.08 -7.75
C LEU A 105 -0.93 9.21 -7.63
N HIS A 106 -1.04 7.89 -7.81
CA HIS A 106 0.08 6.98 -7.89
C HIS A 106 1.10 7.42 -8.94
N ASP A 107 0.65 7.66 -10.18
CA ASP A 107 1.51 8.11 -11.27
C ASP A 107 2.19 9.45 -10.95
N LYS A 108 1.46 10.36 -10.31
CA LYS A 108 2.00 11.67 -9.92
C LYS A 108 3.05 11.56 -8.82
N LEU A 109 2.89 10.63 -7.90
CA LEU A 109 3.89 10.35 -6.86
C LEU A 109 5.18 9.78 -7.48
N TYR A 110 5.08 8.97 -8.54
CA TYR A 110 6.24 8.45 -9.28
C TYR A 110 6.78 9.44 -10.32
N THR A 111 6.90 10.70 -9.94
CA THR A 111 7.57 11.73 -10.77
C THR A 111 8.88 12.17 -10.14
N ARG A 112 9.76 12.82 -10.92
CA ARG A 112 11.04 13.40 -10.47
C ARG A 112 11.88 12.39 -9.67
N SER A 113 12.14 12.66 -8.38
CA SER A 113 13.02 11.85 -7.53
C SER A 113 12.52 10.42 -7.28
N LEU A 114 11.22 10.16 -7.39
CA LEU A 114 10.65 8.81 -7.23
C LEU A 114 10.46 8.07 -8.55
N LEU A 115 10.60 8.72 -9.70
CA LEU A 115 10.45 8.07 -11.02
C LEU A 115 11.33 6.81 -11.21
N PRO A 116 12.60 6.77 -10.74
CA PRO A 116 13.44 5.59 -10.89
C PRO A 116 12.93 4.34 -10.15
N TYR A 117 12.00 4.49 -9.22
CA TYR A 117 11.47 3.40 -8.39
C TYR A 117 10.11 2.90 -8.89
N LEU A 118 9.59 3.44 -9.98
CA LEU A 118 8.34 2.96 -10.59
C LEU A 118 8.47 1.52 -11.05
N ARG A 119 7.60 0.66 -10.56
CA ARG A 119 7.49 -0.76 -10.92
C ARG A 119 6.74 -0.91 -12.25
N ARG A 120 7.47 -0.77 -13.37
CA ARG A 120 6.91 -0.90 -14.74
C ARG A 120 6.49 -2.32 -15.11
N ASP A 121 6.96 -3.28 -14.35
CA ASP A 121 6.64 -4.71 -14.45
C ASP A 121 5.31 -5.07 -13.79
N LEU A 122 4.72 -4.17 -13.00
CA LEU A 122 3.44 -4.37 -12.32
C LEU A 122 2.43 -3.32 -12.79
N PRO A 123 1.34 -3.71 -13.48
CA PRO A 123 0.24 -2.79 -13.70
C PRO A 123 -0.35 -2.37 -12.36
N TYR A 124 -0.52 -1.05 -12.19
CA TYR A 124 -1.07 -0.53 -10.95
C TYR A 124 -2.59 -0.55 -10.99
N GLU A 125 -3.17 -1.29 -10.07
CA GLU A 125 -4.60 -1.33 -9.83
C GLU A 125 -4.86 -1.06 -8.35
N PRO A 126 -5.60 0.01 -7.99
CA PRO A 126 -5.87 0.35 -6.60
C PRO A 126 -6.65 -0.75 -5.87
N HIS A 127 -6.10 -1.26 -4.78
CA HIS A 127 -6.69 -2.35 -4.00
C HIS A 127 -6.19 -2.35 -2.55
N MET A 128 -6.89 -3.11 -1.71
CA MET A 128 -6.38 -3.60 -0.43
C MET A 128 -6.13 -5.10 -0.51
N THR A 129 -4.98 -5.57 -0.06
CA THR A 129 -4.73 -7.02 0.10
C THR A 129 -5.48 -7.50 1.32
N ILE A 130 -6.37 -8.49 1.14
CA ILE A 130 -7.17 -9.06 2.21
C ILE A 130 -6.78 -10.51 2.56
N ALA A 131 -6.16 -11.23 1.63
CA ALA A 131 -5.55 -12.54 1.89
C ALA A 131 -4.26 -12.71 1.10
N ARG A 132 -3.37 -13.54 1.64
CA ARG A 132 -2.15 -14.00 0.99
C ARG A 132 -1.86 -15.43 1.40
N ASN A 133 -1.72 -16.33 0.42
CA ASN A 133 -1.31 -17.71 0.68
C ASN A 133 -0.60 -18.27 -0.56
N PRO A 134 0.58 -18.90 -0.43
CA PRO A 134 1.23 -19.60 -1.53
C PRO A 134 0.54 -20.94 -1.86
N ASP A 135 -0.24 -21.51 -0.92
CA ASP A 135 -1.07 -22.68 -1.16
C ASP A 135 -2.36 -22.28 -1.85
N PHE A 136 -2.48 -22.61 -3.14
CA PHE A 136 -3.58 -22.16 -3.98
C PHE A 136 -4.97 -22.66 -3.50
N PRO A 137 -5.17 -23.94 -3.09
CA PRO A 137 -6.45 -24.38 -2.54
C PRO A 137 -6.89 -23.57 -1.30
N ALA A 138 -5.97 -23.25 -0.39
CA ALA A 138 -6.27 -22.42 0.77
C ALA A 138 -6.60 -20.97 0.37
N LEU A 139 -5.90 -20.43 -0.65
CA LEU A 139 -6.18 -19.10 -1.19
C LEU A 139 -7.55 -19.05 -1.89
N GLU A 140 -7.90 -20.09 -2.66
CA GLU A 140 -9.19 -20.20 -3.33
C GLU A 140 -10.35 -20.26 -2.32
N ALA A 141 -10.20 -21.04 -1.24
CA ALA A 141 -11.17 -21.07 -0.15
C ALA A 141 -11.34 -19.68 0.50
N ALA A 142 -10.23 -18.96 0.77
CA ALA A 142 -10.27 -17.59 1.28
C ALA A 142 -10.94 -16.62 0.28
N TYR A 143 -10.73 -16.81 -1.02
CA TYR A 143 -11.38 -15.99 -2.05
C TYR A 143 -12.89 -16.19 -2.07
N GLU A 144 -13.39 -17.44 -2.02
CA GLU A 144 -14.83 -17.71 -1.98
C GLU A 144 -15.48 -17.20 -0.69
N GLU A 145 -14.82 -17.34 0.47
CA GLU A 145 -15.25 -16.75 1.73
C GLU A 145 -15.35 -15.21 1.62
N ALA A 146 -14.32 -14.56 1.06
CA ALA A 146 -14.28 -13.11 0.87
C ALA A 146 -15.40 -12.61 -0.06
N ARG A 147 -15.75 -13.36 -1.12
CA ARG A 147 -16.87 -13.02 -1.99
C ARG A 147 -18.20 -13.01 -1.26
N GLY A 148 -18.38 -13.91 -0.30
CA GLY A 148 -19.56 -13.96 0.57
C GLY A 148 -19.60 -12.80 1.56
N GLU A 149 -18.46 -12.48 2.21
CA GLU A 149 -18.39 -11.45 3.24
C GLU A 149 -18.38 -10.02 2.68
N PHE A 150 -17.69 -9.77 1.55
CA PHE A 150 -17.43 -8.43 1.01
C PHE A 150 -18.23 -8.11 -0.27
N GLY A 151 -19.42 -8.67 -0.41
CA GLY A 151 -20.33 -8.40 -1.54
C GLY A 151 -20.96 -7.00 -1.54
N ARG A 152 -20.76 -6.21 -0.48
CA ARG A 152 -21.24 -4.84 -0.32
C ARG A 152 -20.18 -3.79 -0.69
N GLU A 153 -20.60 -2.55 -0.87
CA GLU A 153 -19.69 -1.43 -1.13
C GLU A 153 -19.22 -0.80 0.19
N PHE A 154 -17.92 -0.58 0.31
CA PHE A 154 -17.29 0.18 1.39
C PHE A 154 -16.80 1.50 0.82
N SER A 155 -17.16 2.61 1.42
CA SER A 155 -16.85 3.95 0.90
C SER A 155 -16.07 4.77 1.92
N ASP A 156 -15.08 5.53 1.44
CA ASP A 156 -14.28 6.47 2.22
C ASP A 156 -13.78 7.61 1.32
N VAL A 157 -12.99 8.49 1.90
CA VAL A 157 -12.31 9.58 1.18
C VAL A 157 -10.83 9.55 1.53
N VAL A 158 -9.97 9.44 0.52
CA VAL A 158 -8.53 9.66 0.69
C VAL A 158 -8.30 11.13 0.99
N ARG A 159 -8.03 11.46 2.24
CA ARG A 159 -7.78 12.83 2.73
C ARG A 159 -6.31 13.13 2.94
N GLU A 160 -5.55 12.10 3.20
CA GLU A 160 -4.11 12.15 3.45
C GLU A 160 -3.41 10.92 2.85
N VAL A 161 -2.12 11.00 2.73
CA VAL A 161 -1.25 9.86 2.45
C VAL A 161 -0.22 9.72 3.56
N THR A 162 0.20 8.50 3.89
CA THR A 162 1.16 8.23 4.95
C THR A 162 2.49 7.82 4.35
N LEU A 163 3.57 8.53 4.72
CA LEU A 163 4.93 8.10 4.45
C LEU A 163 5.34 7.04 5.45
N LEU A 164 5.86 5.92 4.96
CA LEU A 164 6.25 4.77 5.76
C LEU A 164 7.75 4.48 5.64
N SER A 165 8.36 4.05 6.75
CA SER A 165 9.59 3.27 6.76
C SER A 165 9.23 1.79 6.80
N VAL A 166 9.83 0.99 5.92
CA VAL A 166 9.53 -0.44 5.80
C VAL A 166 10.74 -1.23 6.27
N LYS A 167 10.57 -2.03 7.34
CA LYS A 167 11.62 -2.88 7.89
C LYS A 167 11.81 -4.13 7.02
N ARG A 168 12.92 -4.86 7.22
CA ARG A 168 13.23 -6.07 6.44
C ARG A 168 12.23 -7.21 6.66
N ASP A 169 11.64 -7.27 7.83
CA ASP A 169 10.62 -8.24 8.24
C ASP A 169 9.20 -7.86 7.81
N GLY A 170 9.05 -6.77 7.07
CA GLY A 170 7.75 -6.28 6.59
C GLY A 170 7.03 -5.33 7.55
N ARG A 171 7.48 -5.19 8.81
CA ARG A 171 6.92 -4.20 9.74
C ARG A 171 7.08 -2.79 9.20
N ILE A 172 6.08 -1.97 9.45
CA ILE A 172 6.07 -0.56 9.05
C ILE A 172 6.21 0.36 10.28
N GLU A 173 6.79 1.53 10.02
CA GLU A 173 6.78 2.66 10.92
C GLU A 173 6.19 3.85 10.18
N ARG A 174 5.13 4.48 10.73
CA ARG A 174 4.54 5.70 10.15
C ARG A 174 5.46 6.88 10.44
N LEU A 175 5.99 7.50 9.39
CA LEU A 175 6.89 8.64 9.51
C LEU A 175 6.14 9.98 9.52
N GLY A 176 4.94 10.01 8.96
CA GLY A 176 4.08 11.19 8.95
C GLY A 176 2.88 11.01 8.04
N GLU A 177 1.77 11.66 8.38
CA GLU A 177 0.58 11.82 7.55
C GLU A 177 0.66 13.16 6.80
N ILE A 178 0.37 13.15 5.52
CA ILE A 178 0.49 14.30 4.62
C ILE A 178 -0.86 14.53 3.97
N ALA A 179 -1.52 15.62 4.33
CA ALA A 179 -2.85 15.95 3.85
C ALA A 179 -2.86 16.21 2.33
N LEU A 180 -3.92 15.76 1.67
CA LEU A 180 -4.30 16.20 0.34
C LEU A 180 -4.97 17.56 0.40
N SER A 181 -5.01 18.27 -0.74
CA SER A 181 -5.70 19.55 -0.84
C SER A 181 -7.18 19.42 -0.49
N SER A 182 -7.69 20.37 0.25
CA SER A 182 -9.14 20.48 0.58
C SER A 182 -9.94 21.25 -0.44
N ALA A 183 -9.30 21.67 -1.55
CA ALA A 183 -9.93 22.49 -2.59
C ALA A 183 -11.00 21.72 -3.36
#